data_5fd93f130042f6ff03c7feb8f03cb2a3
#
_entry.id   5fd93f130042f6ff03c7feb8f03cb2a3
#
_cell.length_a   1.000
_cell.length_b   1.000
_cell.length_c   1.000
_cell.angle_alpha   90.00
_cell.angle_beta   90.00
_cell.angle_gamma   90.00
#
_symmetry.space_group_name_H-M   'P 1'
#
loop_
_entity.id
_entity.type
_entity.pdbx_description
1 polymer ?
#
loop_
_entity_poly.entity_id
_entity_poly.type
_entity_poly.pdbx_seq_one_letter_code
_entity_poly.pdbx_strand_id
1 'polypeptide(L)'
;DLHSFPTRRSSDLEMVAFGGFDMPLLYQNAGIAPEHYAVREKVGLFDVSHMGEVTVKGKDAERYVNHIFTNDVTDMPVGKILYGMMCYENGGTVDDLLVYKMGENDFFLVINAANIDKDWAWMQENAKGFDIDLQNRSDYYGQIAIQGPEAEDVTERVLGIACKEMVFYTCKTVGDVIISRTGYTGEDGFEIYGSHDFIRDCWDKLIAAGVQACGLGCRDTLRFEVGLPLYGDELSEDITPIMAGLGMFVKLDKAEFIGKDALVKQKAEGPAKKIVGIELFDKAIPRHGYTVLNMEGEPIGEVTTGYHTLSSDKSVCMALIDAQYAKLDTEVQIQIRKKVFPGKVVKKQFYTKSYKK
;
A
#
# COMPACT_ATOMS: atom_id res chain seq x y z
N ASP A 1 5.76 -19.90 15.36
CA ASP A 1 4.64 -20.14 14.45
C ASP A 1 4.03 -18.80 14.04
N LEU A 2 4.52 -18.25 12.93
CA LEU A 2 3.99 -17.03 12.30
C LEU A 2 2.64 -17.35 11.67
N HIS A 3 1.59 -17.20 12.43
CA HIS A 3 0.25 -17.46 11.99
C HIS A 3 -0.54 -16.16 11.95
N SER A 4 -0.85 -15.69 10.74
CA SER A 4 -1.90 -14.70 10.59
C SER A 4 -3.22 -15.21 11.21
N PHE A 5 -3.99 -14.31 11.71
CA PHE A 5 -5.16 -14.49 12.54
C PHE A 5 -6.34 -15.25 11.92
N PRO A 6 -7.36 -15.41 12.67
CA PRO A 6 -8.17 -16.52 13.15
C PRO A 6 -9.10 -17.16 12.13
N THR A 7 -8.94 -16.92 10.86
CA THR A 7 -9.77 -17.41 9.76
C THR A 7 -9.63 -18.91 9.47
N ARG A 8 -8.86 -19.63 10.30
CA ARG A 8 -8.43 -21.02 10.07
C ARG A 8 -9.45 -22.12 10.36
N ARG A 9 -10.72 -21.85 10.27
CA ARG A 9 -11.71 -22.91 10.54
C ARG A 9 -12.51 -23.38 9.33
N SER A 10 -12.07 -23.16 8.10
CA SER A 10 -12.80 -23.74 6.99
C SER A 10 -11.88 -24.34 5.94
N SER A 11 -12.30 -25.51 5.43
CA SER A 11 -11.86 -26.11 4.17
C SER A 11 -12.04 -25.17 2.96
N ASP A 12 -12.48 -23.94 3.19
CA ASP A 12 -12.94 -22.96 2.21
C ASP A 12 -11.94 -21.82 1.98
N LEU A 13 -10.65 -22.05 2.32
CA LEU A 13 -9.57 -21.07 2.14
C LEU A 13 -8.53 -21.63 1.18
N GLU A 14 -8.12 -20.81 0.20
CA GLU A 14 -6.88 -21.01 -0.52
C GLU A 14 -5.79 -20.18 0.13
N MET A 15 -4.79 -20.85 0.73
CA MET A 15 -3.72 -20.21 1.48
C MET A 15 -2.45 -20.10 0.64
N VAL A 16 -1.73 -19.00 0.79
CA VAL A 16 -0.43 -18.73 0.15
C VAL A 16 0.57 -18.15 1.15
N ALA A 17 1.85 -18.43 0.95
CA ALA A 17 2.90 -17.76 1.68
C ALA A 17 3.05 -16.32 1.17
N PHE A 18 2.99 -15.35 2.08
CA PHE A 18 3.16 -13.92 1.77
C PHE A 18 3.89 -13.21 2.91
N GLY A 19 5.06 -12.62 2.62
CA GLY A 19 5.84 -11.87 3.61
C GLY A 19 6.23 -12.66 4.86
N GLY A 20 6.41 -13.99 4.77
CA GLY A 20 6.69 -14.86 5.91
C GLY A 20 5.46 -15.37 6.65
N PHE A 21 4.26 -14.98 6.22
CA PHE A 21 2.98 -15.39 6.78
C PHE A 21 2.21 -16.33 5.84
N ASP A 22 1.40 -17.22 6.41
CA ASP A 22 0.38 -17.96 5.66
C ASP A 22 -0.89 -17.10 5.58
N MET A 23 -1.23 -16.62 4.39
CA MET A 23 -2.34 -15.70 4.17
C MET A 23 -3.40 -16.29 3.25
N PRO A 24 -4.70 -15.99 3.45
CA PRO A 24 -5.72 -16.39 2.50
C PRO A 24 -5.56 -15.60 1.20
N LEU A 25 -5.34 -16.32 0.09
CA LEU A 25 -5.39 -15.74 -1.25
C LEU A 25 -6.82 -15.34 -1.60
N LEU A 26 -7.77 -16.24 -1.30
CA LEU A 26 -9.20 -16.04 -1.46
C LEU A 26 -9.99 -16.90 -0.47
N TYR A 27 -11.24 -16.53 -0.27
CA TYR A 27 -12.24 -17.32 0.44
C TYR A 27 -13.05 -18.10 -0.60
N GLN A 28 -12.92 -19.44 -0.64
CA GLN A 28 -13.42 -20.29 -1.73
C GLN A 28 -14.91 -20.16 -2.02
N ASN A 29 -15.72 -19.82 -1.00
CA ASN A 29 -17.16 -19.60 -1.16
C ASN A 29 -17.49 -18.36 -1.99
N ALA A 30 -16.56 -17.41 -2.10
CA ALA A 30 -16.74 -16.19 -2.86
C ALA A 30 -15.83 -16.14 -4.11
N GLY A 31 -14.52 -16.29 -3.94
CA GLY A 31 -13.52 -16.08 -4.98
C GLY A 31 -13.15 -14.61 -5.18
N ILE A 32 -12.10 -14.33 -5.94
CA ILE A 32 -11.53 -12.98 -6.09
C ILE A 32 -12.55 -11.96 -6.62
N ALA A 33 -13.32 -12.29 -7.66
CA ALA A 33 -14.22 -11.31 -8.27
C ALA A 33 -15.41 -10.93 -7.35
N PRO A 34 -16.14 -11.85 -6.73
CA PRO A 34 -17.15 -11.51 -5.74
C PRO A 34 -16.62 -10.73 -4.54
N GLU A 35 -15.42 -11.08 -4.03
CA GLU A 35 -14.77 -10.30 -2.95
C GLU A 35 -14.48 -8.86 -3.41
N HIS A 36 -13.95 -8.70 -4.62
CA HIS A 36 -13.67 -7.39 -5.21
C HIS A 36 -14.93 -6.53 -5.33
N TYR A 37 -16.03 -7.10 -5.86
CA TYR A 37 -17.29 -6.38 -5.98
C TYR A 37 -17.94 -6.08 -4.63
N ALA A 38 -17.78 -6.95 -3.62
CA ALA A 38 -18.23 -6.66 -2.26
C ALA A 38 -17.58 -5.38 -1.73
N VAL A 39 -16.29 -5.17 -1.95
CA VAL A 39 -15.58 -3.95 -1.55
C VAL A 39 -16.04 -2.73 -2.38
N ARG A 40 -16.21 -2.89 -3.70
CA ARG A 40 -16.62 -1.78 -4.57
C ARG A 40 -18.06 -1.32 -4.31
N GLU A 41 -18.97 -2.24 -4.00
CA GLU A 41 -20.41 -1.99 -3.96
C GLU A 41 -20.99 -1.90 -2.55
N LYS A 42 -20.31 -2.54 -1.55
CA LYS A 42 -20.81 -2.66 -0.18
C LYS A 42 -19.70 -2.48 0.85
N VAL A 43 -19.20 -3.59 1.39
CA VAL A 43 -18.13 -3.62 2.38
C VAL A 43 -17.40 -4.97 2.35
N GLY A 44 -16.08 -4.91 2.39
CA GLY A 44 -15.19 -6.06 2.58
C GLY A 44 -14.34 -5.93 3.82
N LEU A 45 -13.97 -7.06 4.41
CA LEU A 45 -13.14 -7.18 5.59
C LEU A 45 -11.85 -7.92 5.26
N PHE A 46 -10.72 -7.31 5.56
CA PHE A 46 -9.38 -7.88 5.35
C PHE A 46 -8.69 -8.08 6.70
N ASP A 47 -8.11 -9.26 6.89
CA ASP A 47 -7.08 -9.47 7.91
C ASP A 47 -5.75 -8.95 7.34
N VAL A 48 -5.20 -7.94 7.95
CA VAL A 48 -3.92 -7.32 7.59
C VAL A 48 -2.94 -7.30 8.76
N SER A 49 -3.14 -8.21 9.72
CA SER A 49 -2.28 -8.40 10.90
C SER A 49 -0.86 -8.85 10.58
N HIS A 50 -0.55 -9.06 9.30
CA HIS A 50 0.80 -9.34 8.82
C HIS A 50 1.66 -8.08 8.65
N MET A 51 1.04 -6.91 8.67
CA MET A 51 1.79 -5.64 8.59
C MET A 51 2.69 -5.46 9.82
N GLY A 52 3.69 -4.60 9.68
CA GLY A 52 4.59 -4.27 10.78
C GLY A 52 4.24 -2.92 11.42
N GLU A 53 4.35 -2.85 12.74
CA GLU A 53 4.08 -1.64 13.51
C GLU A 53 5.29 -1.25 14.35
N VAL A 54 5.71 0.01 14.20
CA VAL A 54 6.84 0.58 14.94
C VAL A 54 6.38 1.84 15.67
N THR A 55 6.76 1.97 16.94
CA THR A 55 6.54 3.20 17.70
C THR A 55 7.84 4.00 17.84
N VAL A 56 7.73 5.32 17.71
CA VAL A 56 8.83 6.27 17.88
C VAL A 56 8.39 7.33 18.88
N LYS A 57 9.00 7.35 20.06
CA LYS A 57 8.69 8.30 21.13
C LYS A 57 9.93 9.00 21.63
N GLY A 58 9.80 10.20 22.16
CA GLY A 58 10.89 10.93 22.77
C GLY A 58 11.10 12.32 22.17
N LYS A 59 11.96 13.12 22.79
CA LYS A 59 12.15 14.54 22.44
C LYS A 59 12.63 14.75 21.00
N ASP A 60 13.32 13.77 20.43
CA ASP A 60 13.83 13.81 19.06
C ASP A 60 12.94 13.02 18.05
N ALA A 61 11.75 12.56 18.46
CA ALA A 61 10.91 11.70 17.63
C ALA A 61 10.54 12.36 16.29
N GLU A 62 10.10 13.61 16.29
CA GLU A 62 9.77 14.35 15.06
C GLU A 62 10.99 14.53 14.15
N ARG A 63 12.14 14.90 14.73
CA ARG A 63 13.40 15.06 14.00
C ARG A 63 13.86 13.73 13.39
N TYR A 64 13.76 12.63 14.14
CA TYR A 64 14.11 11.29 13.66
C TYR A 64 13.17 10.82 12.54
N VAL A 65 11.85 10.95 12.71
CA VAL A 65 10.89 10.57 11.66
C VAL A 65 11.13 11.42 10.41
N ASN A 66 11.38 12.72 10.54
CA ASN A 66 11.76 13.55 9.40
C ASN A 66 13.06 13.12 8.74
N HIS A 67 14.02 12.61 9.50
CA HIS A 67 15.30 12.12 8.96
C HIS A 67 15.15 10.87 8.09
N ILE A 68 14.27 9.93 8.46
CA ILE A 68 14.09 8.67 7.75
C ILE A 68 12.96 8.69 6.71
N PHE A 69 12.13 9.71 6.65
CA PHE A 69 10.88 9.74 5.89
C PHE A 69 10.89 10.85 4.83
N THR A 70 10.46 10.55 3.61
CA THR A 70 10.48 11.49 2.48
C THR A 70 9.44 12.60 2.58
N ASN A 71 8.31 12.36 3.27
CA ASN A 71 7.30 13.38 3.53
C ASN A 71 7.70 14.23 4.74
N ASP A 72 6.99 15.31 5.02
CA ASP A 72 7.31 16.25 6.08
C ASP A 72 6.32 16.12 7.25
N VAL A 73 6.84 15.75 8.43
CA VAL A 73 6.05 15.63 9.65
C VAL A 73 6.24 16.83 10.60
N THR A 74 6.94 17.88 10.16
CA THR A 74 7.14 19.10 10.94
C THR A 74 5.79 19.73 11.27
N ASP A 75 5.57 20.04 12.54
CA ASP A 75 4.31 20.62 13.04
C ASP A 75 3.04 19.83 12.64
N MET A 76 3.18 18.55 12.33
CA MET A 76 2.05 17.70 11.96
C MET A 76 1.04 17.62 13.10
N PRO A 77 -0.26 17.90 12.87
CA PRO A 77 -1.29 17.81 13.90
C PRO A 77 -1.44 16.39 14.45
N VAL A 78 -1.67 16.27 15.76
CA VAL A 78 -2.04 14.97 16.38
C VAL A 78 -3.30 14.42 15.72
N GLY A 79 -3.30 13.14 15.45
CA GLY A 79 -4.37 12.45 14.71
C GLY A 79 -4.25 12.52 13.19
N LYS A 80 -3.25 13.23 12.64
CA LYS A 80 -2.99 13.24 11.18
C LYS A 80 -2.16 12.02 10.79
N ILE A 81 -2.33 11.58 9.54
CA ILE A 81 -1.57 10.51 8.90
C ILE A 81 -0.92 11.04 7.62
N LEU A 82 0.31 10.61 7.35
CA LEU A 82 0.99 10.86 6.08
C LEU A 82 1.49 9.54 5.49
N TYR A 83 1.40 9.44 4.17
CA TYR A 83 2.07 8.41 3.38
C TYR A 83 3.38 8.96 2.82
N GLY A 84 4.38 8.12 2.73
CA GLY A 84 5.66 8.43 2.10
C GLY A 84 6.58 7.23 2.15
N MET A 85 7.86 7.45 1.91
CA MET A 85 8.84 6.38 1.77
C MET A 85 10.04 6.61 2.70
N MET A 86 10.71 5.53 3.06
CA MET A 86 12.09 5.51 3.50
C MET A 86 12.97 5.23 2.28
N CYS A 87 14.11 5.90 2.18
CA CYS A 87 15.01 5.74 1.04
C CYS A 87 16.43 5.45 1.48
N TYR A 88 17.16 4.73 0.65
CA TYR A 88 18.63 4.63 0.73
C TYR A 88 19.27 5.93 0.26
N GLU A 89 20.56 6.14 0.56
CA GLU A 89 21.32 7.32 0.13
C GLU A 89 21.32 7.54 -1.39
N ASN A 90 21.25 6.45 -2.16
CA ASN A 90 21.16 6.51 -3.63
C ASN A 90 19.76 6.87 -4.16
N GLY A 91 18.77 7.06 -3.27
CA GLY A 91 17.38 7.37 -3.59
C GLY A 91 16.49 6.16 -3.87
N GLY A 92 17.02 4.94 -3.89
CA GLY A 92 16.22 3.71 -3.95
C GLY A 92 15.33 3.58 -2.73
N THR A 93 14.20 2.90 -2.87
CA THR A 93 13.21 2.79 -1.81
C THR A 93 13.55 1.68 -0.82
N VAL A 94 13.66 2.01 0.47
CA VAL A 94 13.76 1.02 1.55
C VAL A 94 12.40 0.37 1.77
N ASP A 95 11.37 1.20 1.98
CA ASP A 95 9.95 0.80 2.06
C ASP A 95 9.04 2.02 1.89
N ASP A 96 7.77 1.77 1.60
CA ASP A 96 6.70 2.75 1.70
C ASP A 96 5.83 2.49 2.93
N LEU A 97 5.43 3.55 3.61
CA LEU A 97 4.80 3.43 4.91
C LEU A 97 3.79 4.54 5.21
N LEU A 98 2.94 4.27 6.19
CA LEU A 98 2.09 5.29 6.82
C LEU A 98 2.72 5.75 8.13
N VAL A 99 2.75 7.06 8.35
CA VAL A 99 3.21 7.71 9.58
C VAL A 99 2.03 8.41 10.25
N TYR A 100 1.74 8.01 11.47
CA TYR A 100 0.65 8.52 12.31
C TYR A 100 1.22 9.41 13.40
N LYS A 101 0.69 10.61 13.61
CA LYS A 101 1.03 11.47 14.75
C LYS A 101 0.09 11.13 15.92
N MET A 102 0.58 10.40 16.91
CA MET A 102 -0.20 9.94 18.06
C MET A 102 -0.19 10.94 19.22
N GLY A 103 0.85 11.75 19.32
CA GLY A 103 1.04 12.77 20.35
C GLY A 103 2.13 13.75 19.95
N GLU A 104 2.48 14.70 20.82
CA GLU A 104 3.49 15.73 20.53
C GLU A 104 4.83 15.12 20.08
N ASN A 105 5.32 14.12 20.82
CA ASN A 105 6.57 13.40 20.55
C ASN A 105 6.30 11.88 20.42
N ASP A 106 5.23 11.52 19.76
CA ASP A 106 4.77 10.13 19.67
C ASP A 106 4.26 9.85 18.25
N PHE A 107 4.92 8.91 17.56
CA PHE A 107 4.58 8.46 16.22
C PHE A 107 4.37 6.96 16.18
N PHE A 108 3.45 6.54 15.34
CA PHE A 108 3.18 5.14 15.02
C PHE A 108 3.35 4.96 13.52
N LEU A 109 4.21 4.03 13.13
CA LEU A 109 4.59 3.76 11.75
C LEU A 109 4.07 2.38 11.35
N VAL A 110 3.46 2.28 10.18
CA VAL A 110 2.96 1.02 9.62
C VAL A 110 3.75 0.69 8.36
N ILE A 111 4.50 -0.42 8.40
CA ILE A 111 5.45 -0.87 7.37
C ILE A 111 5.00 -2.18 6.72
N ASN A 112 5.54 -2.50 5.54
CA ASN A 112 5.16 -3.68 4.80
C ASN A 112 5.65 -4.99 5.42
N ALA A 113 4.80 -6.00 5.43
CA ALA A 113 5.04 -7.31 6.06
C ALA A 113 6.36 -7.98 5.64
N ALA A 114 6.64 -8.04 4.34
CA ALA A 114 7.84 -8.67 3.81
C ALA A 114 9.14 -7.93 4.19
N ASN A 115 9.02 -6.69 4.66
CA ASN A 115 10.14 -5.80 4.94
C ASN A 115 10.40 -5.61 6.44
N ILE A 116 9.59 -6.16 7.35
CA ILE A 116 9.65 -5.88 8.79
C ILE A 116 11.07 -5.99 9.34
N ASP A 117 11.77 -7.09 9.11
CA ASP A 117 13.13 -7.29 9.64
C ASP A 117 14.15 -6.34 9.02
N LYS A 118 14.07 -6.14 7.71
CA LYS A 118 14.93 -5.20 6.97
C LYS A 118 14.73 -3.78 7.44
N ASP A 119 13.48 -3.35 7.52
CA ASP A 119 13.12 -1.98 7.92
C ASP A 119 13.48 -1.72 9.37
N TRP A 120 13.20 -2.67 10.25
CA TRP A 120 13.57 -2.58 11.65
C TRP A 120 15.08 -2.40 11.83
N ALA A 121 15.88 -3.23 11.15
CA ALA A 121 17.36 -3.10 11.20
C ALA A 121 17.82 -1.74 10.67
N TRP A 122 17.24 -1.29 9.54
CA TRP A 122 17.57 -0.01 8.93
C TRP A 122 17.17 1.18 9.83
N MET A 123 15.98 1.14 10.44
CA MET A 123 15.51 2.16 11.39
C MET A 123 16.44 2.25 12.62
N GLN A 124 16.86 1.10 13.19
CA GLN A 124 17.77 1.07 14.33
C GLN A 124 19.15 1.65 13.99
N GLU A 125 19.67 1.36 12.80
CA GLU A 125 20.94 1.91 12.35
C GLU A 125 20.91 3.43 12.26
N ASN A 126 19.81 3.98 11.74
CA ASN A 126 19.61 5.42 11.55
C ASN A 126 19.06 6.13 12.81
N ALA A 127 18.83 5.42 13.91
CA ALA A 127 18.41 6.00 15.18
C ALA A 127 19.57 6.55 16.04
N LYS A 128 20.81 6.28 15.64
CA LYS A 128 22.00 6.69 16.39
C LYS A 128 22.09 8.22 16.51
N GLY A 129 22.20 8.72 17.74
CA GLY A 129 22.31 10.18 18.00
C GLY A 129 20.96 10.88 18.20
N PHE A 130 19.86 10.15 18.19
CA PHE A 130 18.54 10.67 18.53
C PHE A 130 18.12 10.17 19.93
N ASP A 131 17.55 11.06 20.73
CA ASP A 131 16.97 10.72 22.03
C ASP A 131 15.52 10.27 21.86
N ILE A 132 15.37 8.99 21.49
CA ILE A 132 14.10 8.35 21.19
C ILE A 132 13.99 6.97 21.83
N ASP A 133 12.77 6.56 22.12
CA ASP A 133 12.35 5.17 22.38
C ASP A 133 11.75 4.62 21.08
N LEU A 134 12.52 3.77 20.39
CA LEU A 134 12.16 3.11 19.15
C LEU A 134 11.83 1.66 19.44
N GLN A 135 10.59 1.22 19.17
CA GLN A 135 10.15 -0.14 19.47
C GLN A 135 9.43 -0.79 18.27
N ASN A 136 9.83 -2.00 17.92
CA ASN A 136 9.04 -2.88 17.06
C ASN A 136 7.90 -3.48 17.89
N ARG A 137 6.67 -3.20 17.47
CA ARG A 137 5.44 -3.62 18.15
C ARG A 137 4.59 -4.57 17.29
N SER A 138 5.15 -5.07 16.19
CA SER A 138 4.43 -5.91 15.21
C SER A 138 3.81 -7.17 15.85
N ASP A 139 4.51 -7.78 16.82
CA ASP A 139 3.97 -8.95 17.53
C ASP A 139 2.81 -8.62 18.50
N TYR A 140 2.63 -7.36 18.85
CA TYR A 140 1.58 -6.93 19.78
C TYR A 140 0.27 -6.62 19.07
N TYR A 141 0.34 -5.99 17.87
CA TYR A 141 -0.82 -5.54 17.16
C TYR A 141 -1.37 -6.61 16.22
N GLY A 142 -2.70 -6.79 16.25
CA GLY A 142 -3.44 -7.29 15.12
C GLY A 142 -4.04 -6.10 14.38
N GLN A 143 -4.33 -6.28 13.10
CA GLN A 143 -4.90 -5.24 12.24
C GLN A 143 -5.96 -5.81 11.33
N ILE A 144 -7.12 -5.13 11.24
CA ILE A 144 -8.14 -5.39 10.22
C ILE A 144 -8.43 -4.13 9.41
N ALA A 145 -8.80 -4.32 8.15
CA ALA A 145 -9.27 -3.25 7.28
C ALA A 145 -10.73 -3.52 6.86
N ILE A 146 -11.60 -2.54 7.08
CA ILE A 146 -13.02 -2.53 6.72
C ILE A 146 -13.18 -1.53 5.59
N GLN A 147 -13.44 -2.00 4.36
CA GLN A 147 -13.31 -1.19 3.15
C GLN A 147 -14.57 -1.26 2.28
N GLY A 148 -15.04 -0.14 1.79
CA GLY A 148 -16.18 -0.03 0.89
C GLY A 148 -17.19 1.06 1.30
N PRO A 149 -18.19 1.34 0.47
CA PRO A 149 -19.18 2.42 0.72
C PRO A 149 -19.93 2.31 2.05
N GLU A 150 -20.15 1.08 2.55
CA GLU A 150 -20.84 0.81 3.80
C GLU A 150 -19.91 0.70 5.02
N ALA A 151 -18.60 0.91 4.86
CA ALA A 151 -17.61 0.71 5.92
C ALA A 151 -17.88 1.57 7.16
N GLU A 152 -18.32 2.83 6.98
CA GLU A 152 -18.64 3.74 8.07
C GLU A 152 -19.82 3.21 8.91
N ASP A 153 -20.94 2.88 8.24
CA ASP A 153 -22.12 2.36 8.93
C ASP A 153 -21.86 1.05 9.66
N VAL A 154 -21.15 0.14 9.00
CA VAL A 154 -20.81 -1.17 9.58
C VAL A 154 -19.88 -1.03 10.79
N THR A 155 -18.86 -0.17 10.71
CA THR A 155 -17.93 0.07 11.83
C THR A 155 -18.67 0.62 13.05
N GLU A 156 -19.55 1.59 12.87
CA GLU A 156 -20.33 2.15 13.98
C GLU A 156 -21.36 1.17 14.54
N ARG A 157 -22.14 0.56 13.67
CA ARG A 157 -23.26 -0.31 14.07
C ARG A 157 -22.80 -1.63 14.69
N VAL A 158 -21.76 -2.26 14.15
CA VAL A 158 -21.32 -3.59 14.58
C VAL A 158 -20.30 -3.52 15.70
N LEU A 159 -19.32 -2.62 15.59
CA LEU A 159 -18.24 -2.52 16.57
C LEU A 159 -18.49 -1.45 17.64
N GLY A 160 -19.47 -0.56 17.45
CA GLY A 160 -19.74 0.54 18.37
C GLY A 160 -18.65 1.62 18.36
N ILE A 161 -17.81 1.68 17.35
CA ILE A 161 -16.72 2.64 17.24
C ILE A 161 -17.19 3.83 16.40
N ALA A 162 -17.44 4.97 17.05
CA ALA A 162 -17.83 6.19 16.36
C ALA A 162 -16.75 6.64 15.37
N CYS A 163 -17.06 6.80 14.09
CA CYS A 163 -16.08 7.12 13.04
C CYS A 163 -16.56 8.15 11.99
N LYS A 164 -17.82 8.57 12.04
CA LYS A 164 -18.43 9.52 11.06
C LYS A 164 -17.69 10.84 10.92
N GLU A 165 -17.19 11.37 12.05
CA GLU A 165 -16.50 12.66 12.07
C GLU A 165 -15.02 12.58 11.62
N MET A 166 -14.52 11.38 11.38
CA MET A 166 -13.14 11.20 10.91
C MET A 166 -13.05 11.59 9.43
N VAL A 167 -11.99 12.33 9.11
CA VAL A 167 -11.67 12.64 7.71
C VAL A 167 -10.59 11.70 7.19
N PHE A 168 -10.50 11.57 5.88
CA PHE A 168 -9.50 10.72 5.25
C PHE A 168 -8.07 11.09 5.66
N TYR A 169 -7.26 10.11 5.96
CA TYR A 169 -5.89 10.24 6.49
C TYR A 169 -5.84 10.91 7.87
N THR A 170 -6.78 10.52 8.74
CA THR A 170 -6.73 10.81 10.17
C THR A 170 -6.90 9.55 11.00
N CYS A 171 -6.41 9.61 12.24
CA CYS A 171 -6.58 8.55 13.23
C CYS A 171 -7.03 9.12 14.57
N LYS A 172 -7.53 8.23 15.42
CA LYS A 172 -7.77 8.47 16.83
C LYS A 172 -7.56 7.19 17.64
N THR A 173 -7.39 7.34 18.93
CA THR A 173 -7.35 6.24 19.88
C THR A 173 -8.65 6.11 20.63
N VAL A 174 -9.08 4.88 20.88
CA VAL A 174 -10.22 4.54 21.75
C VAL A 174 -9.72 3.48 22.76
N GLY A 175 -9.34 3.92 23.96
CA GLY A 175 -8.55 3.08 24.87
C GLY A 175 -7.19 2.74 24.24
N ASP A 176 -6.86 1.46 24.16
CA ASP A 176 -5.61 0.95 23.56
C ASP A 176 -5.74 0.65 22.05
N VAL A 177 -6.89 0.98 21.46
CA VAL A 177 -7.18 0.70 20.05
C VAL A 177 -6.94 1.95 19.23
N ILE A 178 -6.24 1.81 18.11
CA ILE A 178 -6.08 2.86 17.10
C ILE A 178 -7.07 2.58 15.97
N ILE A 179 -7.82 3.59 15.56
CA ILE A 179 -8.64 3.55 14.35
C ILE A 179 -8.19 4.67 13.42
N SER A 180 -8.02 4.34 12.14
CA SER A 180 -7.69 5.29 11.09
C SER A 180 -8.72 5.23 9.95
N ARG A 181 -8.96 6.38 9.29
CA ARG A 181 -9.71 6.41 8.03
C ARG A 181 -8.70 6.35 6.88
N THR A 182 -8.26 5.14 6.62
CA THR A 182 -7.23 4.76 5.63
C THR A 182 -7.63 3.46 4.94
N GLY A 183 -6.89 3.08 3.92
CA GLY A 183 -7.08 1.80 3.23
C GLY A 183 -6.27 1.70 1.95
N TYR A 184 -6.28 0.51 1.36
CA TYR A 184 -5.47 0.14 0.19
C TYR A 184 -6.35 -0.34 -0.98
N THR A 185 -7.59 0.16 -1.07
CA THR A 185 -8.60 -0.33 -2.02
C THR A 185 -9.09 0.72 -3.01
N GLY A 186 -8.91 1.99 -2.68
CA GLY A 186 -9.50 3.11 -3.43
C GLY A 186 -10.93 3.44 -3.02
N GLU A 187 -11.55 2.63 -2.14
CA GLU A 187 -12.83 2.94 -1.51
C GLU A 187 -12.62 3.58 -0.14
N ASP A 188 -13.67 4.17 0.41
CA ASP A 188 -13.70 4.64 1.78
C ASP A 188 -13.56 3.46 2.75
N GLY A 189 -12.96 3.70 3.92
CA GLY A 189 -12.79 2.63 4.88
C GLY A 189 -11.94 2.98 6.08
N PHE A 190 -11.80 2.00 6.96
CA PHE A 190 -11.10 2.13 8.23
C PHE A 190 -10.14 0.99 8.43
N GLU A 191 -9.02 1.28 9.09
CA GLU A 191 -8.10 0.29 9.60
C GLU A 191 -8.09 0.38 11.12
N ILE A 192 -8.14 -0.77 11.79
CA ILE A 192 -8.25 -0.89 13.23
C ILE A 192 -7.07 -1.71 13.73
N TYR A 193 -6.33 -1.15 14.67
CA TYR A 193 -5.15 -1.76 15.30
C TYR A 193 -5.44 -1.97 16.79
N GLY A 194 -5.17 -3.15 17.31
CA GLY A 194 -5.39 -3.48 18.70
C GLY A 194 -4.73 -4.79 19.09
N SER A 195 -4.94 -5.22 20.33
CA SER A 195 -4.46 -6.54 20.72
C SER A 195 -5.09 -7.63 19.86
N HIS A 196 -4.38 -8.73 19.73
CA HIS A 196 -4.87 -9.86 18.96
C HIS A 196 -6.27 -10.36 19.37
N ASP A 197 -6.55 -10.39 20.67
CA ASP A 197 -7.88 -10.82 21.16
C ASP A 197 -8.98 -9.82 20.78
N PHE A 198 -8.68 -8.51 20.83
CA PHE A 198 -9.61 -7.48 20.41
C PHE A 198 -9.90 -7.57 18.92
N ILE A 199 -8.87 -7.72 18.08
CA ILE A 199 -9.02 -7.81 16.63
C ILE A 199 -9.79 -9.07 16.23
N ARG A 200 -9.56 -10.19 16.95
CA ARG A 200 -10.32 -11.44 16.74
C ARG A 200 -11.80 -11.25 17.05
N ASP A 201 -12.13 -10.59 18.17
CA ASP A 201 -13.51 -10.28 18.52
C ASP A 201 -14.18 -9.37 17.49
N CYS A 202 -13.47 -8.35 16.99
CA CYS A 202 -13.96 -7.50 15.92
C CYS A 202 -14.23 -8.29 14.63
N TRP A 203 -13.30 -9.16 14.24
CA TRP A 203 -13.45 -10.04 13.08
C TRP A 203 -14.69 -10.90 13.20
N ASP A 204 -14.86 -11.62 14.31
CA ASP A 204 -15.98 -12.53 14.52
C ASP A 204 -17.33 -11.79 14.47
N LYS A 205 -17.41 -10.59 15.08
CA LYS A 205 -18.61 -9.74 15.03
C LYS A 205 -18.94 -9.28 13.63
N LEU A 206 -17.94 -8.87 12.84
CA LEU A 206 -18.14 -8.41 11.47
C LEU A 206 -18.58 -9.55 10.53
N ILE A 207 -17.96 -10.73 10.67
CA ILE A 207 -18.37 -11.93 9.93
C ILE A 207 -19.80 -12.34 10.30
N ALA A 208 -20.14 -12.35 11.60
CA ALA A 208 -21.50 -12.65 12.07
C ALA A 208 -22.54 -11.62 11.56
N ALA A 209 -22.13 -10.40 11.31
CA ALA A 209 -22.97 -9.35 10.69
C ALA A 209 -23.08 -9.46 9.16
N GLY A 210 -22.42 -10.43 8.54
CA GLY A 210 -22.49 -10.71 7.10
C GLY A 210 -21.52 -9.89 6.25
N VAL A 211 -20.45 -9.32 6.84
CA VAL A 211 -19.41 -8.64 6.08
C VAL A 211 -18.58 -9.69 5.32
N GLN A 212 -18.33 -9.43 4.02
CA GLN A 212 -17.55 -10.33 3.18
C GLN A 212 -16.08 -10.33 3.58
N ALA A 213 -15.55 -11.49 3.98
CA ALA A 213 -14.11 -11.66 4.14
C ALA A 213 -13.42 -11.66 2.76
N CYS A 214 -12.29 -10.96 2.67
CA CYS A 214 -11.55 -10.73 1.43
C CYS A 214 -10.08 -11.11 1.60
N GLY A 215 -9.54 -11.83 0.61
CA GLY A 215 -8.16 -12.31 0.60
C GLY A 215 -7.18 -11.41 -0.15
N LEU A 216 -5.92 -11.88 -0.23
CA LEU A 216 -4.82 -11.16 -0.90
C LEU A 216 -5.10 -10.93 -2.39
N GLY A 217 -5.75 -11.89 -3.09
CA GLY A 217 -6.07 -11.74 -4.50
C GLY A 217 -7.01 -10.58 -4.76
N CYS A 218 -8.04 -10.43 -3.92
CA CYS A 218 -8.94 -9.28 -3.94
C CYS A 218 -8.20 -7.98 -3.60
N ARG A 219 -7.38 -7.98 -2.54
CA ARG A 219 -6.56 -6.82 -2.13
C ARG A 219 -5.69 -6.33 -3.29
N ASP A 220 -5.04 -7.24 -4.03
CA ASP A 220 -4.15 -6.88 -5.13
C ASP A 220 -4.92 -6.32 -6.35
N THR A 221 -6.07 -6.90 -6.73
CA THR A 221 -6.88 -6.34 -7.80
C THR A 221 -7.42 -4.94 -7.49
N LEU A 222 -7.81 -4.69 -6.24
CA LEU A 222 -8.34 -3.40 -5.79
C LEU A 222 -7.28 -2.29 -5.80
N ARG A 223 -6.10 -2.56 -5.17
CA ARG A 223 -5.00 -1.58 -5.10
C ARG A 223 -4.49 -1.21 -6.50
N PHE A 224 -4.36 -2.24 -7.36
CA PHE A 224 -3.87 -2.09 -8.71
C PHE A 224 -4.78 -1.16 -9.55
N GLU A 225 -6.09 -1.36 -9.50
CA GLU A 225 -7.03 -0.55 -10.29
C GLU A 225 -6.97 0.96 -9.94
N VAL A 226 -6.58 1.31 -8.73
CA VAL A 226 -6.42 2.70 -8.31
C VAL A 226 -4.97 3.20 -8.37
N GLY A 227 -4.06 2.37 -8.88
CA GLY A 227 -2.66 2.73 -9.11
C GLY A 227 -1.84 2.89 -7.83
N LEU A 228 -2.20 2.18 -6.74
CA LEU A 228 -1.38 2.12 -5.53
C LEU A 228 -0.22 1.15 -5.76
N PRO A 229 1.02 1.53 -5.39
CA PRO A 229 2.19 0.67 -5.57
C PRO A 229 2.19 -0.50 -4.60
N LEU A 230 2.91 -1.56 -4.96
CA LEU A 230 3.32 -2.63 -4.05
C LEU A 230 4.85 -2.66 -4.03
N TYR A 231 5.44 -2.70 -2.83
CA TYR A 231 6.88 -2.90 -2.68
C TYR A 231 7.28 -4.28 -3.21
N GLY A 232 8.33 -4.32 -4.01
CA GLY A 232 8.75 -5.50 -4.78
C GLY A 232 8.30 -5.45 -6.25
N ASP A 233 7.24 -4.69 -6.56
CA ASP A 233 6.73 -4.51 -7.93
C ASP A 233 6.99 -3.08 -8.43
N GLU A 234 6.34 -2.07 -7.86
CA GLU A 234 6.44 -0.66 -8.30
C GLU A 234 7.44 0.16 -7.47
N LEU A 235 7.89 -0.35 -6.34
CA LEU A 235 8.91 0.22 -5.47
C LEU A 235 9.92 -0.87 -5.08
N SER A 236 11.20 -0.53 -5.04
CA SER A 236 12.29 -1.40 -4.61
C SER A 236 13.55 -0.60 -4.32
N GLU A 237 14.62 -1.26 -3.91
CA GLU A 237 15.95 -0.63 -3.75
C GLU A 237 16.50 -0.01 -5.05
N ASP A 238 16.02 -0.48 -6.22
CA ASP A 238 16.38 0.03 -7.54
C ASP A 238 15.34 1.00 -8.12
N ILE A 239 14.15 1.07 -7.54
CA ILE A 239 13.06 1.95 -8.00
C ILE A 239 12.83 3.06 -6.97
N THR A 240 13.15 4.30 -7.39
CA THR A 240 12.96 5.47 -6.54
C THR A 240 11.51 5.92 -6.52
N PRO A 241 11.08 6.69 -5.51
CA PRO A 241 9.75 7.31 -5.49
C PRO A 241 9.45 8.20 -6.71
N ILE A 242 10.48 8.81 -7.29
CA ILE A 242 10.34 9.67 -8.49
C ILE A 242 10.07 8.80 -9.73
N MET A 243 10.79 7.69 -9.89
CA MET A 243 10.54 6.71 -10.95
C MET A 243 9.14 6.13 -10.84
N ALA A 244 8.69 5.84 -9.62
CA ALA A 244 7.34 5.33 -9.34
C ALA A 244 6.22 6.36 -9.56
N GLY A 245 6.57 7.64 -9.81
CA GLY A 245 5.59 8.73 -9.97
C GLY A 245 4.94 9.16 -8.66
N LEU A 246 5.63 8.95 -7.53
CA LEU A 246 5.20 9.29 -6.17
C LEU A 246 5.88 10.57 -5.65
N GLY A 247 6.47 11.37 -6.52
CA GLY A 247 7.20 12.58 -6.16
C GLY A 247 6.40 13.61 -5.35
N MET A 248 5.06 13.54 -5.34
CA MET A 248 4.21 14.39 -4.49
C MET A 248 4.39 14.11 -2.99
N PHE A 249 4.83 12.90 -2.63
CA PHE A 249 5.12 12.47 -1.25
C PHE A 249 6.59 12.66 -0.86
N VAL A 250 7.40 13.26 -1.76
CA VAL A 250 8.81 13.56 -1.54
C VAL A 250 8.98 15.07 -1.38
N LYS A 251 9.19 15.53 -0.15
CA LYS A 251 9.32 16.96 0.19
C LYS A 251 10.79 17.39 0.09
N LEU A 252 11.22 17.70 -1.13
CA LEU A 252 12.61 18.07 -1.42
C LEU A 252 13.03 19.44 -0.86
N ASP A 253 12.08 20.27 -0.47
CA ASP A 253 12.27 21.57 0.21
C ASP A 253 12.53 21.44 1.71
N LYS A 254 12.25 20.30 2.32
CA LYS A 254 12.57 19.95 3.68
C LYS A 254 14.09 19.99 3.92
N ALA A 255 14.55 20.29 5.14
CA ALA A 255 15.97 20.50 5.45
C ALA A 255 16.83 19.29 5.04
N GLU A 256 16.49 18.10 5.53
CA GLU A 256 17.23 16.87 5.23
C GLU A 256 16.34 15.64 5.38
N PHE A 257 16.68 14.59 4.66
CA PHE A 257 16.26 13.18 4.88
C PHE A 257 17.19 12.27 4.08
N ILE A 258 17.28 11.01 4.45
CA ILE A 258 18.14 10.04 3.78
C ILE A 258 17.69 9.85 2.33
N GLY A 259 18.62 9.99 1.38
CA GLY A 259 18.37 9.91 -0.07
C GLY A 259 17.97 11.23 -0.73
N LYS A 260 17.84 12.35 0.03
CA LYS A 260 17.39 13.63 -0.53
C LYS A 260 18.24 14.08 -1.71
N ASP A 261 19.56 14.08 -1.60
CA ASP A 261 20.46 14.62 -2.63
C ASP A 261 20.31 13.86 -3.96
N ALA A 262 20.22 12.54 -3.89
CA ALA A 262 19.98 11.69 -5.05
C ALA A 262 18.63 12.00 -5.70
N LEU A 263 17.56 12.18 -4.90
CA LEU A 263 16.23 12.49 -5.40
C LEU A 263 16.11 13.91 -5.96
N VAL A 264 16.82 14.91 -5.38
CA VAL A 264 16.93 16.26 -5.93
C VAL A 264 17.59 16.23 -7.30
N LYS A 265 18.72 15.53 -7.43
CA LYS A 265 19.42 15.36 -8.70
C LYS A 265 18.52 14.67 -9.72
N GLN A 266 17.90 13.54 -9.35
CA GLN A 266 17.03 12.80 -10.24
C GLN A 266 15.82 13.62 -10.71
N LYS A 267 15.24 14.45 -9.82
CA LYS A 267 14.12 15.34 -10.21
C LYS A 267 14.56 16.42 -11.21
N ALA A 268 15.77 16.96 -11.06
CA ALA A 268 16.31 17.99 -11.93
C ALA A 268 16.67 17.43 -13.33
N GLU A 269 17.29 16.25 -13.38
CA GLU A 269 17.75 15.62 -14.63
C GLU A 269 16.64 14.79 -15.32
N GLY A 270 15.61 14.41 -14.58
CA GLY A 270 14.61 13.42 -14.96
C GLY A 270 15.09 11.99 -14.72
N PRO A 271 14.23 11.07 -14.30
CA PRO A 271 14.58 9.67 -14.13
C PRO A 271 14.78 8.98 -15.49
N ALA A 272 15.73 8.05 -15.59
CA ALA A 272 15.96 7.27 -16.81
C ALA A 272 14.76 6.35 -17.17
N LYS A 273 14.07 5.84 -16.14
CA LYS A 273 12.86 5.00 -16.26
C LYS A 273 11.71 5.54 -15.43
N LYS A 274 10.49 5.17 -15.81
CA LYS A 274 9.25 5.56 -15.08
C LYS A 274 8.26 4.41 -15.03
N ILE A 275 7.55 4.30 -13.91
CA ILE A 275 6.35 3.48 -13.83
C ILE A 275 5.20 4.21 -14.52
N VAL A 276 4.63 3.57 -15.52
CA VAL A 276 3.48 4.06 -16.28
C VAL A 276 2.34 3.05 -16.28
N GLY A 277 1.13 3.49 -16.60
CA GLY A 277 0.05 2.57 -16.98
C GLY A 277 0.13 2.26 -18.47
N ILE A 278 -0.22 1.03 -18.86
CA ILE A 278 -0.39 0.63 -20.26
C ILE A 278 -1.74 -0.05 -20.42
N GLU A 279 -2.52 0.33 -21.42
CA GLU A 279 -3.77 -0.32 -21.83
C GLU A 279 -3.53 -1.05 -23.15
N LEU A 280 -3.77 -2.37 -23.18
CA LEU A 280 -3.73 -3.18 -24.38
C LEU A 280 -5.01 -2.98 -25.21
N PHE A 281 -4.88 -3.03 -26.53
CA PHE A 281 -6.03 -2.96 -27.43
C PHE A 281 -6.80 -4.28 -27.51
N ASP A 282 -6.13 -5.39 -27.17
CA ASP A 282 -6.69 -6.74 -27.19
C ASP A 282 -6.93 -7.29 -25.76
N LYS A 283 -7.83 -8.26 -25.65
CA LYS A 283 -8.05 -8.99 -24.40
C LYS A 283 -6.93 -9.99 -24.13
N ALA A 284 -5.83 -9.50 -23.56
CA ALA A 284 -4.70 -10.29 -23.09
C ALA A 284 -4.36 -9.86 -21.66
N ILE A 285 -3.78 -10.75 -20.86
CA ILE A 285 -3.43 -10.43 -19.48
C ILE A 285 -1.91 -10.20 -19.40
N PRO A 286 -1.44 -8.96 -19.29
CA PRO A 286 -0.04 -8.65 -19.10
C PRO A 286 0.34 -8.98 -17.64
N ARG A 287 1.26 -9.92 -17.44
CA ARG A 287 1.72 -10.32 -16.11
C ARG A 287 3.09 -9.74 -15.80
N HIS A 288 3.42 -9.70 -14.51
CA HIS A 288 4.76 -9.35 -14.02
C HIS A 288 5.85 -10.06 -14.84
N GLY A 289 6.93 -9.34 -15.16
CA GLY A 289 8.08 -9.85 -15.91
C GLY A 289 7.90 -9.92 -17.43
N TYR A 290 6.75 -9.54 -17.97
CA TYR A 290 6.60 -9.47 -19.43
C TYR A 290 7.28 -8.24 -20.00
N THR A 291 8.03 -8.44 -21.11
CA THR A 291 8.80 -7.38 -21.75
C THR A 291 7.88 -6.38 -22.45
N VAL A 292 8.12 -5.10 -22.20
CA VAL A 292 7.55 -3.98 -22.96
C VAL A 292 8.48 -3.62 -24.08
N LEU A 293 7.95 -3.49 -25.30
CA LEU A 293 8.68 -3.17 -26.53
C LEU A 293 8.20 -1.84 -27.10
N ASN A 294 9.09 -1.13 -27.80
CA ASN A 294 8.68 -0.03 -28.69
C ASN A 294 8.02 -0.57 -29.97
N MET A 295 7.59 0.30 -30.88
CA MET A 295 6.92 -0.12 -32.12
C MET A 295 7.87 -0.76 -33.13
N GLU A 296 9.20 -0.61 -32.97
CA GLU A 296 10.26 -1.26 -33.72
C GLU A 296 10.59 -2.66 -33.21
N GLY A 297 10.01 -3.07 -32.05
CA GLY A 297 10.21 -4.37 -31.42
C GLY A 297 11.43 -4.42 -30.49
N GLU A 298 11.98 -3.29 -30.08
CA GLU A 298 13.12 -3.21 -29.16
C GLU A 298 12.61 -3.18 -27.70
N PRO A 299 13.26 -3.89 -26.76
CA PRO A 299 12.90 -3.85 -25.34
C PRO A 299 13.11 -2.45 -24.74
N ILE A 300 12.08 -1.92 -24.10
CA ILE A 300 12.10 -0.61 -23.41
C ILE A 300 11.76 -0.70 -21.93
N GLY A 301 11.41 -1.88 -21.43
CA GLY A 301 11.05 -2.07 -20.03
C GLY A 301 10.33 -3.37 -19.76
N GLU A 302 9.69 -3.43 -18.58
CA GLU A 302 9.06 -4.63 -18.06
C GLU A 302 7.75 -4.30 -17.32
N VAL A 303 6.78 -5.19 -17.42
CA VAL A 303 5.53 -5.13 -16.67
C VAL A 303 5.81 -5.44 -15.18
N THR A 304 5.38 -4.57 -14.29
CA THR A 304 5.46 -4.77 -12.83
C THR A 304 4.23 -5.49 -12.29
N THR A 305 3.03 -5.00 -12.63
CA THR A 305 1.75 -5.63 -12.25
C THR A 305 0.75 -5.49 -13.39
N GLY A 306 -0.06 -6.52 -13.65
CA GLY A 306 -1.07 -6.40 -14.70
C GLY A 306 -2.22 -7.38 -14.61
N TYR A 307 -3.39 -6.91 -15.03
CA TYR A 307 -4.67 -7.62 -14.95
C TYR A 307 -5.58 -7.32 -16.14
N HIS A 308 -6.56 -8.19 -16.30
CA HIS A 308 -7.83 -7.79 -16.88
C HIS A 308 -8.72 -7.30 -15.74
N THR A 309 -9.01 -6.00 -15.71
CA THR A 309 -9.65 -5.33 -14.56
C THR A 309 -11.10 -5.76 -14.40
N LEU A 310 -11.52 -5.94 -13.16
CA LEU A 310 -12.90 -6.33 -12.82
C LEU A 310 -13.86 -5.14 -12.91
N SER A 311 -13.41 -3.94 -12.55
CA SER A 311 -14.27 -2.75 -12.52
C SER A 311 -14.46 -2.09 -13.88
N SER A 312 -13.56 -2.29 -14.86
CA SER A 312 -13.59 -1.56 -16.14
C SER A 312 -13.51 -2.45 -17.39
N ASP A 313 -13.40 -3.78 -17.25
CA ASP A 313 -13.27 -4.76 -18.34
C ASP A 313 -12.14 -4.43 -19.34
N LYS A 314 -10.99 -3.98 -18.81
CA LYS A 314 -9.83 -3.58 -19.59
C LYS A 314 -8.60 -4.42 -19.29
N SER A 315 -7.78 -4.69 -20.30
CA SER A 315 -6.47 -5.32 -20.14
C SER A 315 -5.42 -4.23 -19.93
N VAL A 316 -4.96 -4.08 -18.69
CA VAL A 316 -4.04 -3.00 -18.30
C VAL A 316 -2.91 -3.52 -17.42
N CYS A 317 -1.81 -2.77 -17.40
CA CYS A 317 -0.70 -3.02 -16.48
C CYS A 317 -0.04 -1.72 -16.01
N MET A 318 0.69 -1.82 -14.93
CA MET A 318 1.79 -0.93 -14.59
C MET A 318 3.09 -1.53 -15.12
N ALA A 319 3.99 -0.70 -15.61
CA ALA A 319 5.26 -1.13 -16.19
C ALA A 319 6.35 -0.09 -15.93
N LEU A 320 7.56 -0.56 -15.64
CA LEU A 320 8.77 0.27 -15.56
C LEU A 320 9.40 0.34 -16.93
N ILE A 321 9.30 1.48 -17.60
CA ILE A 321 9.81 1.68 -18.97
C ILE A 321 10.77 2.87 -19.07
N ASP A 322 11.56 2.90 -20.12
CA ASP A 322 12.44 4.04 -20.42
C ASP A 322 11.63 5.34 -20.52
N ALA A 323 12.10 6.38 -19.86
CA ALA A 323 11.33 7.61 -19.64
C ALA A 323 10.93 8.34 -20.94
N GLN A 324 11.69 8.17 -22.02
CA GLN A 324 11.37 8.74 -23.33
C GLN A 324 10.06 8.22 -23.93
N TYR A 325 9.62 7.02 -23.55
CA TYR A 325 8.35 6.41 -23.97
C TYR A 325 7.20 6.63 -22.99
N ALA A 326 7.44 7.31 -21.86
CA ALA A 326 6.46 7.43 -20.77
C ALA A 326 5.36 8.50 -21.01
N LYS A 327 5.33 9.16 -22.15
CA LYS A 327 4.30 10.16 -22.48
C LYS A 327 2.95 9.45 -22.71
N LEU A 328 1.86 10.06 -22.22
CA LEU A 328 0.50 9.54 -22.47
C LEU A 328 0.23 9.41 -23.97
N ASP A 329 -0.51 8.36 -24.32
CA ASP A 329 -0.88 7.95 -25.67
C ASP A 329 0.29 7.51 -26.56
N THR A 330 1.52 7.35 -26.02
CA THR A 330 2.62 6.68 -26.73
C THR A 330 2.24 5.22 -26.99
N GLU A 331 2.30 4.78 -28.23
CA GLU A 331 2.07 3.39 -28.60
C GLU A 331 3.28 2.53 -28.22
N VAL A 332 3.00 1.38 -27.63
CA VAL A 332 3.96 0.38 -27.17
C VAL A 332 3.39 -1.02 -27.40
N GLN A 333 4.22 -2.02 -27.22
CA GLN A 333 3.80 -3.42 -27.36
C GLN A 333 4.21 -4.20 -26.11
N ILE A 334 3.45 -5.25 -25.75
CA ILE A 334 3.81 -6.17 -24.67
C ILE A 334 3.98 -7.57 -25.25
N GLN A 335 5.14 -8.17 -25.01
CA GLN A 335 5.42 -9.54 -25.40
C GLN A 335 4.85 -10.50 -24.34
N ILE A 336 3.76 -11.17 -24.68
CA ILE A 336 3.12 -12.18 -23.86
C ILE A 336 3.44 -13.55 -24.42
N ARG A 337 4.36 -14.27 -23.79
CA ARG A 337 4.88 -15.55 -24.29
C ARG A 337 5.52 -15.37 -25.69
N LYS A 338 4.90 -15.95 -26.73
CA LYS A 338 5.36 -15.90 -28.13
C LYS A 338 4.63 -14.87 -29.00
N LYS A 339 3.67 -14.15 -28.43
CA LYS A 339 2.85 -13.16 -29.15
C LYS A 339 3.16 -11.76 -28.64
N VAL A 340 2.98 -10.78 -29.51
CA VAL A 340 3.11 -9.37 -29.19
C VAL A 340 1.75 -8.70 -29.31
N PHE A 341 1.39 -7.93 -28.29
CA PHE A 341 0.10 -7.26 -28.18
C PHE A 341 0.32 -5.75 -28.15
N PRO A 342 -0.28 -5.01 -29.08
CA PRO A 342 -0.19 -3.56 -29.10
C PRO A 342 -1.05 -2.93 -28.01
N GLY A 343 -0.61 -1.78 -27.55
CA GLY A 343 -1.29 -0.99 -26.53
C GLY A 343 -0.75 0.44 -26.50
N LYS A 344 -1.13 1.18 -25.52
CA LYS A 344 -0.67 2.56 -25.33
C LYS A 344 -0.45 2.92 -23.87
N VAL A 345 0.43 3.88 -23.65
CA VAL A 345 0.66 4.46 -22.33
C VAL A 345 -0.57 5.26 -21.88
N VAL A 346 -1.04 4.96 -20.66
CA VAL A 346 -2.19 5.61 -20.02
C VAL A 346 -1.84 6.03 -18.60
N LYS A 347 -2.74 6.70 -17.90
CA LYS A 347 -2.59 6.95 -16.46
C LYS A 347 -2.63 5.63 -15.68
N LYS A 348 -1.84 5.53 -14.61
CA LYS A 348 -1.84 4.35 -13.72
C LYS A 348 -3.16 4.13 -12.97
N GLN A 349 -4.01 5.13 -12.88
CA GLN A 349 -5.31 5.04 -12.24
C GLN A 349 -6.33 4.52 -13.25
N PHE A 350 -6.71 3.25 -13.14
CA PHE A 350 -7.66 2.56 -14.03
C PHE A 350 -9.10 2.59 -13.51
N TYR A 351 -9.28 2.96 -12.23
CA TYR A 351 -10.56 3.12 -11.55
C TYR A 351 -10.60 4.45 -10.78
N THR A 352 -11.77 5.08 -10.73
CA THR A 352 -11.94 6.34 -10.01
C THR A 352 -12.15 6.10 -8.52
N LYS A 353 -11.26 6.64 -7.70
CA LYS A 353 -11.31 6.51 -6.24
C LYS A 353 -12.56 7.16 -5.64
N SER A 354 -13.17 6.50 -4.65
CA SER A 354 -14.37 6.92 -3.95
C SER A 354 -14.11 7.13 -2.45
N TYR A 355 -13.23 8.09 -2.12
CA TYR A 355 -12.99 8.46 -0.73
C TYR A 355 -13.97 9.54 -0.27
N LYS A 356 -14.49 9.40 0.95
CA LYS A 356 -15.17 10.47 1.64
C LYS A 356 -14.12 11.53 2.07
N LYS A 357 -14.28 12.76 1.62
CA LYS A 357 -13.37 13.88 1.90
C LYS A 357 -13.70 14.56 3.23
#